data_f0c7ec5f50b9c6b8e5eadfa8e4088d11
#
_entry.id   f0c7ec5f50b9c6b8e5eadfa8e4088d11
#
_cell.length_a   1.000
_cell.length_b   1.000
_cell.length_c   1.000
_cell.angle_alpha   90.00
_cell.angle_beta   90.00
_cell.angle_gamma   90.00
#
_symmetry.space_group_name_H-M   'P 1'
#
loop_
_entity.id
_entity.type
_entity.pdbx_description
1 polymer ?
#
loop_
_entity_poly.entity_id
_entity_poly.type
_entity_poly.pdbx_seq_one_letter_code
_entity_poly.pdbx_strand_id
1 'polypeptide(L)'
;MAPTIEKISAITFRVLNMKASVQFYQNVLGMELLYGGEQASFSSLRANSSESAILNLERGDDTVSGWGRLIFHVTDVDRFWTHLKEKGFDPEIPRDASWGERYFHMLDPDGHELSFAQPLQ
;
A
#
# COMPACT_ATOMS: atom_id res chain seq x y z
N MET A 1 19.69 -10.40 -28.78
CA MET A 1 19.63 -9.90 -27.41
C MET A 1 18.56 -10.61 -26.63
N ALA A 2 18.82 -10.89 -25.36
CA ALA A 2 17.80 -11.47 -24.51
C ALA A 2 16.69 -10.43 -24.22
N PRO A 3 15.44 -10.88 -24.14
CA PRO A 3 14.37 -9.98 -23.69
C PRO A 3 14.58 -9.56 -22.24
N THR A 4 14.07 -8.39 -21.87
CA THR A 4 14.23 -7.84 -20.53
C THR A 4 12.89 -7.48 -19.92
N ILE A 5 12.84 -7.47 -18.60
CA ILE A 5 11.68 -6.93 -17.87
C ILE A 5 11.92 -5.44 -17.70
N GLU A 6 10.96 -4.61 -18.12
CA GLU A 6 11.11 -3.15 -18.04
C GLU A 6 10.72 -2.60 -16.69
N LYS A 7 9.65 -3.12 -16.09
CA LYS A 7 9.17 -2.62 -14.81
C LYS A 7 8.13 -3.55 -14.21
N ILE A 8 7.83 -3.35 -12.94
CA ILE A 8 6.65 -3.94 -12.31
C ILE A 8 5.48 -3.02 -12.65
N SER A 9 4.51 -3.50 -13.42
CA SER A 9 3.38 -2.67 -13.84
C SER A 9 2.26 -2.62 -12.81
N ALA A 10 2.01 -3.75 -12.13
CA ALA A 10 0.90 -3.82 -11.17
C ALA A 10 1.14 -4.95 -10.18
N ILE A 11 0.51 -4.82 -9.02
CA ILE A 11 0.41 -5.85 -8.00
C ILE A 11 -1.07 -6.00 -7.69
N THR A 12 -1.57 -7.22 -7.59
CA THR A 12 -2.98 -7.47 -7.27
C THR A 12 -3.09 -8.10 -5.89
N PHE A 13 -3.86 -7.46 -5.01
CA PHE A 13 -4.23 -8.01 -3.71
C PHE A 13 -5.64 -8.57 -3.78
N ARG A 14 -5.84 -9.75 -3.20
CA ARG A 14 -7.19 -10.24 -2.99
C ARG A 14 -7.75 -9.62 -1.71
N VAL A 15 -8.99 -9.13 -1.77
CA VAL A 15 -9.64 -8.46 -0.65
C VAL A 15 -11.00 -9.08 -0.39
N LEU A 16 -11.40 -9.15 0.87
CA LEU A 16 -12.69 -9.70 1.26
C LEU A 16 -13.81 -8.66 1.15
N ASN A 17 -13.49 -7.40 1.39
CA ASN A 17 -14.45 -6.31 1.41
C ASN A 17 -13.91 -5.14 0.58
N MET A 18 -14.39 -5.03 -0.66
CA MET A 18 -13.91 -3.98 -1.58
C MET A 18 -14.13 -2.58 -1.02
N LYS A 19 -15.29 -2.33 -0.39
CA LYS A 19 -15.59 -1.02 0.17
C LYS A 19 -14.56 -0.62 1.22
N ALA A 20 -14.27 -1.52 2.16
CA ALA A 20 -13.27 -1.25 3.21
C ALA A 20 -11.88 -1.02 2.63
N SER A 21 -11.50 -1.81 1.64
CA SER A 21 -10.17 -1.70 1.02
C SER A 21 -10.03 -0.43 0.20
N VAL A 22 -11.05 -0.07 -0.60
CA VAL A 22 -11.02 1.17 -1.38
C VAL A 22 -10.97 2.38 -0.44
N GLN A 23 -11.77 2.39 0.62
CA GLN A 23 -11.73 3.46 1.60
C GLN A 23 -10.34 3.59 2.25
N PHE A 24 -9.73 2.47 2.58
CA PHE A 24 -8.40 2.48 3.17
C PHE A 24 -7.36 3.05 2.20
N TYR A 25 -7.24 2.48 1.01
CA TYR A 25 -6.19 2.91 0.08
C TYR A 25 -6.44 4.31 -0.49
N GLN A 26 -7.68 4.64 -0.81
CA GLN A 26 -8.02 5.95 -1.38
C GLN A 26 -8.09 7.05 -0.32
N ASN A 27 -8.85 6.83 0.76
CA ASN A 27 -9.13 7.90 1.71
C ASN A 27 -8.10 7.99 2.83
N VAL A 28 -7.60 6.86 3.33
CA VAL A 28 -6.61 6.87 4.40
C VAL A 28 -5.20 7.05 3.85
N LEU A 29 -4.80 6.27 2.84
CA LEU A 29 -3.46 6.36 2.27
C LEU A 29 -3.34 7.43 1.18
N GLY A 30 -4.45 7.93 0.66
CA GLY A 30 -4.43 9.02 -0.31
C GLY A 30 -4.07 8.61 -1.73
N MET A 31 -4.29 7.34 -2.09
CA MET A 31 -4.03 6.89 -3.46
C MET A 31 -5.14 7.34 -4.41
N GLU A 32 -4.80 7.49 -5.68
CA GLU A 32 -5.75 7.86 -6.72
C GLU A 32 -6.47 6.63 -7.23
N LEU A 33 -7.81 6.66 -7.23
CA LEU A 33 -8.63 5.59 -7.79
C LEU A 33 -8.68 5.78 -9.30
N LEU A 34 -8.21 4.77 -10.05
CA LEU A 34 -8.17 4.80 -11.52
C LEU A 34 -9.34 4.05 -12.14
N TYR A 35 -9.83 3.01 -11.49
CA TYR A 35 -10.87 2.15 -12.02
C TYR A 35 -11.61 1.48 -10.87
N GLY A 36 -12.89 1.18 -11.08
CA GLY A 36 -13.72 0.47 -10.12
C GLY A 36 -14.20 1.37 -8.99
N GLY A 37 -14.11 0.88 -7.76
CA GLY A 37 -14.55 1.60 -6.57
C GLY A 37 -15.21 0.68 -5.57
N GLU A 38 -15.90 1.27 -4.60
CA GLU A 38 -16.44 0.55 -3.44
C GLU A 38 -17.46 -0.54 -3.79
N GLN A 39 -18.14 -0.39 -4.93
CA GLN A 39 -19.18 -1.35 -5.35
C GLN A 39 -18.68 -2.33 -6.41
N ALA A 40 -17.44 -2.21 -6.83
CA ALA A 40 -16.90 -3.03 -7.90
C ALA A 40 -16.30 -4.34 -7.36
N SER A 41 -16.14 -5.33 -8.24
CA SER A 41 -15.43 -6.57 -7.91
C SER A 41 -13.93 -6.46 -8.14
N PHE A 42 -13.49 -5.40 -8.83
CA PHE A 42 -12.09 -5.14 -9.15
C PHE A 42 -11.86 -3.64 -9.18
N SER A 43 -10.77 -3.19 -8.56
CA SER A 43 -10.43 -1.76 -8.53
C SER A 43 -8.93 -1.59 -8.76
N SER A 44 -8.55 -0.44 -9.29
CA SER A 44 -7.15 -0.10 -9.53
C SER A 44 -6.86 1.28 -8.93
N LEU A 45 -5.76 1.36 -8.21
CA LEU A 45 -5.32 2.61 -7.59
C LEU A 45 -3.84 2.83 -7.90
N ARG A 46 -3.40 4.08 -7.76
CA ARG A 46 -2.01 4.45 -8.00
C ARG A 46 -1.59 5.51 -7.00
N ALA A 47 -0.33 5.47 -6.58
CA ALA A 47 0.27 6.56 -5.81
C ALA A 47 0.33 7.83 -6.68
N ASN A 48 0.59 8.98 -6.06
CA ASN A 48 0.61 10.28 -6.75
C ASN A 48 1.84 10.44 -7.66
N SER A 49 2.08 9.44 -8.50
CA SER A 49 3.16 9.44 -9.49
C SER A 49 2.73 8.59 -10.66
N SER A 50 2.77 9.16 -11.87
CA SER A 50 2.38 8.43 -13.07
C SER A 50 3.30 7.24 -13.38
N GLU A 51 4.48 7.19 -12.76
CA GLU A 51 5.43 6.10 -12.96
C GLU A 51 5.30 5.00 -11.91
N SER A 52 4.47 5.20 -10.90
CA SER A 52 4.25 4.20 -9.86
C SER A 52 3.52 2.99 -10.42
N ALA A 53 3.85 1.80 -9.90
CA ALA A 53 3.09 0.59 -10.20
C ALA A 53 1.65 0.75 -9.71
N ILE A 54 0.76 0.06 -10.41
CA ILE A 54 -0.67 0.07 -10.06
C ILE A 54 -0.92 -0.98 -8.99
N LEU A 55 -1.71 -0.62 -7.99
CA LEU A 55 -2.23 -1.55 -7.00
C LEU A 55 -3.66 -1.92 -7.42
N ASN A 56 -3.85 -3.20 -7.75
CA ASN A 56 -5.17 -3.72 -8.04
C ASN A 56 -5.73 -4.39 -6.80
N LEU A 57 -7.04 -4.25 -6.62
CA LEU A 57 -7.80 -4.95 -5.58
C LEU A 57 -8.80 -5.84 -6.28
N GLU A 58 -8.78 -7.13 -5.97
CA GLU A 58 -9.68 -8.12 -6.57
C GLU A 58 -10.48 -8.78 -5.45
N ARG A 59 -11.81 -8.66 -5.51
CA ARG A 59 -12.67 -9.27 -4.51
C ARG A 59 -12.65 -10.78 -4.62
N GLY A 60 -12.49 -11.44 -3.47
CA GLY A 60 -12.49 -12.90 -3.40
C GLY A 60 -13.05 -13.36 -2.05
N ASP A 61 -13.13 -14.68 -1.89
CA ASP A 61 -13.67 -15.29 -0.67
C ASP A 61 -12.59 -15.59 0.36
N ASP A 62 -11.33 -15.42 0.00
CA ASP A 62 -10.19 -15.66 0.89
C ASP A 62 -9.09 -14.66 0.63
N THR A 63 -8.18 -14.53 1.59
CA THR A 63 -6.96 -13.74 1.43
C THR A 63 -5.77 -14.56 1.88
N VAL A 64 -4.58 -14.16 1.41
CA VAL A 64 -3.32 -14.80 1.81
C VAL A 64 -2.49 -13.76 2.54
N SER A 65 -2.13 -14.04 3.80
CA SER A 65 -1.22 -13.19 4.57
C SER A 65 0.15 -13.85 4.68
N GLY A 66 1.16 -13.06 5.08
CA GLY A 66 2.50 -13.59 5.28
C GLY A 66 3.29 -13.90 4.00
N TRP A 67 2.79 -13.47 2.85
CA TRP A 67 3.47 -13.68 1.56
C TRP A 67 4.66 -12.72 1.36
N GLY A 68 4.74 -11.66 2.15
CA GLY A 68 5.72 -10.59 2.00
C GLY A 68 5.06 -9.27 2.32
N ARG A 69 5.56 -8.20 1.74
CA ARG A 69 5.01 -6.87 2.01
C ARG A 69 5.11 -5.95 0.81
N LEU A 70 4.24 -4.96 0.79
CA LEU A 70 4.30 -3.87 -0.18
C LEU A 70 4.93 -2.66 0.53
N ILE A 71 5.93 -2.06 -0.10
CA ILE A 71 6.65 -0.92 0.48
C ILE A 71 6.26 0.34 -0.28
N PHE A 72 5.74 1.32 0.45
CA PHE A 72 5.44 2.65 -0.09
C PHE A 72 6.57 3.61 0.30
N HIS A 73 7.02 4.39 -0.67
CA HIS A 73 7.90 5.53 -0.37
C HIS A 73 7.02 6.70 0.03
N VAL A 74 7.31 7.31 1.17
CA VAL A 74 6.62 8.52 1.65
C VAL A 74 7.65 9.62 1.89
N THR A 75 7.18 10.86 1.84
CA THR A 75 8.09 12.01 1.98
C THR A 75 8.47 12.27 3.44
N ASP A 76 7.61 11.87 4.39
CA ASP A 76 7.84 12.10 5.82
C ASP A 76 7.21 10.97 6.61
N VAL A 77 8.01 10.00 7.02
CA VAL A 77 7.56 8.80 7.72
C VAL A 77 6.86 9.15 9.04
N ASP A 78 7.43 10.06 9.82
CA ASP A 78 6.85 10.39 11.14
C ASP A 78 5.49 11.08 11.01
N ARG A 79 5.34 11.97 10.02
CA ARG A 79 4.05 12.62 9.77
C ARG A 79 3.02 11.62 9.25
N PHE A 80 3.45 10.69 8.42
CA PHE A 80 2.56 9.65 7.90
C PHE A 80 2.09 8.74 9.04
N TRP A 81 3.00 8.39 9.95
CA TRP A 81 2.68 7.60 11.14
C TRP A 81 1.63 8.31 12.00
N THR A 82 1.84 9.61 12.28
CA THR A 82 0.89 10.41 13.04
C THR A 82 -0.48 10.46 12.36
N HIS A 83 -0.50 10.63 11.04
CA HIS A 83 -1.72 10.62 10.24
C HIS A 83 -2.51 9.31 10.43
N LEU A 84 -1.81 8.18 10.37
CA LEU A 84 -2.46 6.87 10.56
C LEU A 84 -2.98 6.70 11.98
N LYS A 85 -2.24 7.16 12.98
CA LYS A 85 -2.70 7.13 14.37
C LYS A 85 -3.98 7.96 14.55
N GLU A 86 -4.02 9.13 13.94
CA GLU A 86 -5.20 10.00 14.02
C GLU A 86 -6.41 9.38 13.33
N LYS A 87 -6.20 8.53 12.33
CA LYS A 87 -7.27 7.82 11.63
C LYS A 87 -7.72 6.56 12.38
N GLY A 88 -7.12 6.26 13.53
CA GLY A 88 -7.53 5.13 14.36
C GLY A 88 -6.78 3.83 14.11
N PHE A 89 -5.70 3.87 13.34
CA PHE A 89 -4.87 2.69 13.09
C PHE A 89 -3.77 2.57 14.16
N ASP A 90 -3.13 1.42 14.21
CA ASP A 90 -2.10 1.14 15.19
C ASP A 90 -0.82 0.63 14.51
N PRO A 91 -0.13 1.49 13.74
CA PRO A 91 1.11 1.10 13.08
C PRO A 91 2.25 0.93 14.08
N GLU A 92 3.24 0.12 13.72
CA GLU A 92 4.46 -0.01 14.52
C GLU A 92 5.18 1.33 14.60
N ILE A 93 5.95 1.53 15.67
CA ILE A 93 6.70 2.78 15.87
C ILE A 93 7.80 2.90 14.81
N PRO A 94 7.94 4.08 14.17
CA PRO A 94 9.01 4.28 13.18
C PRO A 94 10.39 4.06 13.77
N ARG A 95 11.29 3.53 12.95
CA ARG A 95 12.68 3.28 13.36
C ARG A 95 13.62 3.42 12.16
N ASP A 96 14.89 3.64 12.48
CA ASP A 96 15.93 3.73 11.47
C ASP A 96 16.52 2.34 11.22
N ALA A 97 16.64 1.99 9.94
CA ALA A 97 17.21 0.72 9.54
C ALA A 97 18.70 0.86 9.20
N SER A 98 19.42 -0.25 9.31
CA SER A 98 20.86 -0.27 8.99
C SER A 98 21.16 -0.02 7.52
N TRP A 99 20.18 -0.18 6.65
CA TRP A 99 20.35 0.03 5.21
C TRP A 99 20.01 1.43 4.74
N GLY A 100 19.85 2.39 5.67
CA GLY A 100 19.70 3.80 5.30
C GLY A 100 18.31 4.31 5.08
N GLU A 101 17.33 3.67 5.71
CA GLU A 101 15.93 4.10 5.65
C GLU A 101 15.33 4.22 7.04
N ARG A 102 14.38 5.16 7.17
CA ARG A 102 13.47 5.19 8.32
C ARG A 102 12.14 4.63 7.86
N TYR A 103 11.54 3.74 8.65
CA TYR A 103 10.36 3.00 8.21
C TYR A 103 9.49 2.54 9.36
N PHE A 104 8.26 2.17 9.05
CA PHE A 104 7.41 1.40 9.96
C PHE A 104 6.53 0.45 9.15
N HIS A 105 5.98 -0.54 9.82
CA HIS A 105 5.08 -1.54 9.24
C HIS A 105 3.66 -1.38 9.76
N MET A 106 2.69 -1.82 8.96
CA MET A 106 1.29 -1.88 9.34
C MET A 106 0.60 -2.94 8.49
N LEU A 107 -0.52 -3.48 8.99
CA LEU A 107 -1.36 -4.36 8.20
C LEU A 107 -2.50 -3.56 7.56
N ASP A 108 -2.90 -3.96 6.35
CA ASP A 108 -4.10 -3.41 5.73
C ASP A 108 -5.36 -4.11 6.27
N PRO A 109 -6.59 -3.76 5.83
CA PRO A 109 -7.81 -4.39 6.34
C PRO A 109 -7.88 -5.90 6.19
N ASP A 110 -7.19 -6.49 5.23
CA ASP A 110 -7.18 -7.94 4.99
C ASP A 110 -5.95 -8.65 5.55
N GLY A 111 -5.07 -7.91 6.25
CA GLY A 111 -3.87 -8.49 6.83
C GLY A 111 -2.66 -8.50 5.89
N HIS A 112 -2.72 -7.81 4.76
CA HIS A 112 -1.55 -7.64 3.91
C HIS A 112 -0.55 -6.71 4.59
N GLU A 113 0.72 -7.10 4.60
CA GLU A 113 1.77 -6.30 5.23
C GLU A 113 2.17 -5.12 4.37
N LEU A 114 2.18 -3.94 4.97
CA LEU A 114 2.60 -2.70 4.33
C LEU A 114 3.79 -2.12 5.08
N SER A 115 4.70 -1.49 4.36
CA SER A 115 5.78 -0.68 4.92
C SER A 115 5.69 0.73 4.34
N PHE A 116 6.05 1.70 5.16
CA PHE A 116 6.15 3.10 4.75
C PHE A 116 7.56 3.55 5.06
N ALA A 117 8.29 4.02 4.06
CA ALA A 117 9.73 4.26 4.19
C ALA A 117 10.17 5.55 3.50
N GLN A 118 11.24 6.14 4.04
CA GLN A 118 11.94 7.24 3.42
C GLN A 118 13.44 7.07 3.61
N PRO A 119 14.27 7.55 2.67
CA PRO A 119 15.71 7.51 2.86
C PRO A 119 16.14 8.38 4.04
N LEU A 120 17.13 7.91 4.79
CA LEU A 120 17.83 8.73 5.77
C LEU A 120 18.78 9.67 5.05
N GLN A 121 18.97 10.87 5.60
CA GLN A 121 19.86 11.87 5.04
C GLN A 121 21.18 11.94 5.80
#